data_5b53fe543ba4673e5beb621224dea74c
#
_entry.id   5b53fe543ba4673e5beb621224dea74c
#
_cell.length_a   1.000
_cell.length_b   1.000
_cell.length_c   1.000
_cell.angle_alpha   90.00
_cell.angle_beta   90.00
_cell.angle_gamma   90.00
#
_symmetry.space_group_name_H-M   'P 1'
#
loop_
_entity.id
_entity.type
_entity.pdbx_description
1 polymer ?
#
loop_
_entity_poly.entity_id
_entity_poly.type
_entity_poly.pdbx_seq_one_letter_code
_entity_poly.pdbx_strand_id
1 'polypeptide(L)'
;MDTNSFWKGEAGVVGLVEDQAHTFKTKLYLKNGQVKDYSCTCEKGNSYRGICAHGEALFAYYKEYQAEMSKPLVHSSSQVHTMIREYTNQEVARILEEEEGSQVKLVPAVILNGRDVRLEFKVGREKMYAVRDLAAFSDAVAVGAYVEYGKELAFHHQGSSFCPECRGLLSLVMALTEGQKSQRDISLSRMNRERFFEVLQQEELEVQLPGGIRSQLKVQKKDPKLVIRIRRYGRDGVEAVLEGVRTDEEGDTEQVLAFFRGERRIYIVTGKTLCCCSHHFSQAAGTFLEQITKEREYRIQAGAKDIPLLYERVLKTLKPYSIMIQ
;
A
#
# COMPACT_ATOMS: atom_id res chain seq x y z
N MET A 1 3.19 29.65 3.97
CA MET A 1 1.71 29.45 3.96
C MET A 1 1.45 28.20 3.19
N ASP A 2 0.82 27.20 3.80
CA ASP A 2 0.49 25.94 3.14
C ASP A 2 -0.99 25.89 2.86
N THR A 3 -1.37 25.57 1.63
CA THR A 3 -2.78 25.48 1.21
C THR A 3 -3.05 24.08 0.68
N ASN A 4 -4.04 23.38 1.25
CA ASN A 4 -4.51 22.07 0.78
C ASN A 4 -5.94 22.19 0.27
N SER A 5 -6.19 21.72 -0.95
CA SER A 5 -7.55 21.57 -1.48
C SER A 5 -8.02 20.13 -1.18
N PHE A 6 -8.99 19.98 -0.27
CA PHE A 6 -9.49 18.65 0.14
C PHE A 6 -10.61 18.13 -0.76
N TRP A 7 -11.44 19.02 -1.33
CA TRP A 7 -12.56 18.68 -2.21
C TRP A 7 -12.86 19.87 -3.12
N LYS A 8 -13.57 19.66 -4.20
CA LYS A 8 -13.98 20.76 -5.08
C LYS A 8 -14.74 21.83 -4.26
N GLY A 9 -14.10 22.96 -4.02
CA GLY A 9 -14.63 24.08 -3.22
C GLY A 9 -14.25 24.09 -1.74
N GLU A 10 -13.42 23.16 -1.27
CA GLU A 10 -12.87 23.14 0.10
C GLU A 10 -11.34 23.37 0.08
N ALA A 11 -10.84 24.14 1.05
CA ALA A 11 -9.41 24.39 1.21
C ALA A 11 -9.05 24.53 2.68
N GLY A 12 -7.93 23.89 3.07
CA GLY A 12 -7.27 24.14 4.36
C GLY A 12 -6.10 25.09 4.17
N VAL A 13 -6.03 26.14 4.98
CA VAL A 13 -4.95 27.12 4.95
C VAL A 13 -4.28 27.16 6.30
N VAL A 14 -2.96 26.96 6.33
CA VAL A 14 -2.15 27.04 7.56
C VAL A 14 -1.10 28.10 7.37
N GLY A 15 -0.93 28.96 8.37
CA GLY A 15 0.08 29.99 8.35
C GLY A 15 0.61 30.34 9.74
N LEU A 16 1.80 30.90 9.76
CA LEU A 16 2.38 31.56 10.91
C LEU A 16 2.12 33.05 10.74
N VAL A 17 1.44 33.67 11.71
CA VAL A 17 1.13 35.09 11.71
C VAL A 17 1.93 35.74 12.83
N GLU A 18 2.77 36.70 12.45
CA GLU A 18 3.55 37.47 13.40
C GLU A 18 2.76 38.68 13.87
N ASP A 19 2.66 38.86 15.18
CA ASP A 19 2.06 40.02 15.81
C ASP A 19 2.99 40.51 16.92
N GLN A 20 3.52 41.71 16.74
CA GLN A 20 4.54 42.31 17.59
C GLN A 20 5.79 41.41 17.77
N ALA A 21 5.97 40.79 18.92
CA ALA A 21 7.10 39.92 19.23
C ALA A 21 6.74 38.42 19.27
N HIS A 22 5.51 38.06 18.86
CA HIS A 22 5.01 36.69 18.99
C HIS A 22 4.55 36.15 17.63
N THR A 23 4.79 34.86 17.43
CA THR A 23 4.34 34.14 16.24
C THR A 23 3.19 33.20 16.61
N PHE A 24 2.07 33.34 15.91
CA PHE A 24 0.86 32.57 16.15
C PHE A 24 0.62 31.61 14.99
N LYS A 25 0.47 30.31 15.29
CA LYS A 25 0.08 29.31 14.30
C LYS A 25 -1.42 29.36 14.11
N THR A 26 -1.85 29.67 12.89
CA THR A 26 -3.25 29.84 12.52
C THR A 26 -3.63 28.86 11.43
N LYS A 27 -4.79 28.23 11.56
CA LYS A 27 -5.37 27.32 10.56
C LYS A 27 -6.77 27.82 10.20
N LEU A 28 -7.11 27.78 8.93
CA LEU A 28 -8.44 28.08 8.40
C LEU A 28 -8.94 26.90 7.59
N TYR A 29 -10.17 26.51 7.80
CA TYR A 29 -10.91 25.60 6.94
C TYR A 29 -11.93 26.37 6.13
N LEU A 30 -11.79 26.35 4.82
CA LEU A 30 -12.60 27.12 3.88
C LEU A 30 -13.51 26.18 3.09
N LYS A 31 -14.77 26.61 2.90
CA LYS A 31 -15.71 25.95 2.01
C LYS A 31 -16.37 26.99 1.13
N ASN A 32 -16.25 26.83 -0.19
CA ASN A 32 -16.74 27.81 -1.18
C ASN A 32 -16.21 29.22 -0.93
N GLY A 33 -14.94 29.38 -0.56
CA GLY A 33 -14.28 30.66 -0.31
C GLY A 33 -14.66 31.34 1.02
N GLN A 34 -15.46 30.67 1.87
CA GLN A 34 -15.84 31.18 3.20
C GLN A 34 -15.18 30.36 4.30
N VAL A 35 -14.73 31.01 5.37
CA VAL A 35 -14.22 30.34 6.55
C VAL A 35 -15.35 29.60 7.26
N LYS A 36 -15.22 28.28 7.39
CA LYS A 36 -16.18 27.44 8.10
C LYS A 36 -15.69 27.04 9.50
N ASP A 37 -14.39 26.90 9.64
CA ASP A 37 -13.77 26.60 10.90
C ASP A 37 -12.37 27.21 10.94
N TYR A 38 -11.86 27.49 12.15
CA TYR A 38 -10.51 28.00 12.34
C TYR A 38 -9.94 27.62 13.69
N SER A 39 -8.62 27.61 13.80
CA SER A 39 -7.90 27.53 15.08
C SER A 39 -6.68 28.45 15.07
N CYS A 40 -6.39 29.07 16.21
CA CYS A 40 -5.21 29.89 16.39
C CYS A 40 -4.61 29.65 17.77
N THR A 41 -3.27 29.70 17.89
CA THR A 41 -2.59 29.55 19.18
C THR A 41 -2.65 30.77 20.09
N CYS A 42 -3.31 31.87 19.68
CA CYS A 42 -3.53 33.02 20.55
C CYS A 42 -4.64 32.76 21.59
N GLU A 43 -4.68 33.58 22.64
CA GLU A 43 -5.68 33.44 23.71
C GLU A 43 -7.16 33.52 23.23
N LYS A 44 -7.41 34.21 22.11
CA LYS A 44 -8.75 34.34 21.49
C LYS A 44 -9.02 33.25 20.44
N GLY A 45 -8.06 32.37 20.20
CA GLY A 45 -8.06 31.44 19.07
C GLY A 45 -9.15 30.37 19.07
N ASN A 46 -9.82 30.15 20.20
CA ASN A 46 -10.91 29.17 20.36
C ASN A 46 -12.20 29.78 20.85
N SER A 47 -12.39 31.15 20.74
CA SER A 47 -13.59 31.77 21.17
C SER A 47 -14.70 31.64 20.11
N TYR A 48 -15.88 31.14 20.49
CA TYR A 48 -17.07 30.94 19.64
C TYR A 48 -17.64 32.21 19.01
N ARG A 49 -17.05 33.37 19.14
CA ARG A 49 -17.59 34.67 18.70
C ARG A 49 -16.81 35.31 17.53
N GLY A 50 -16.34 34.51 16.59
CA GLY A 50 -15.72 35.05 15.38
C GLY A 50 -14.24 34.75 15.27
N ILE A 51 -13.67 35.02 14.11
CA ILE A 51 -12.28 34.80 13.80
C ILE A 51 -11.42 35.86 14.51
N CYS A 52 -10.30 35.47 15.13
CA CYS A 52 -9.36 36.42 15.74
C CYS A 52 -8.61 37.22 14.65
N ALA A 53 -7.94 38.31 15.04
CA ALA A 53 -7.17 39.15 14.12
C ALA A 53 -6.14 38.38 13.29
N HIS A 54 -5.48 37.35 13.87
CA HIS A 54 -4.53 36.47 13.15
C HIS A 54 -5.23 35.62 12.09
N GLY A 55 -6.45 35.12 12.38
CA GLY A 55 -7.29 34.41 11.41
C GLY A 55 -7.73 35.29 10.26
N GLU A 56 -8.14 36.55 10.57
CA GLU A 56 -8.50 37.54 9.56
C GLU A 56 -7.31 37.92 8.68
N ALA A 57 -6.15 38.12 9.26
CA ALA A 57 -4.90 38.40 8.52
C ALA A 57 -4.53 37.27 7.58
N LEU A 58 -4.57 36.01 8.06
CA LEU A 58 -4.32 34.84 7.23
C LEU A 58 -5.34 34.69 6.10
N PHE A 59 -6.62 34.99 6.37
CA PHE A 59 -7.67 34.93 5.36
C PHE A 59 -7.53 36.05 4.30
N ALA A 60 -7.17 37.26 4.70
CA ALA A 60 -6.89 38.34 3.78
C ALA A 60 -5.71 37.98 2.85
N TYR A 61 -4.62 37.48 3.41
CA TYR A 61 -3.47 37.00 2.65
C TYR A 61 -3.83 35.87 1.67
N TYR A 62 -4.67 34.92 2.10
CA TYR A 62 -5.16 33.84 1.23
C TYR A 62 -5.97 34.38 0.05
N LYS A 63 -6.81 35.38 0.26
CA LYS A 63 -7.59 36.02 -0.83
C LYS A 63 -6.69 36.73 -1.86
N GLU A 64 -5.66 37.43 -1.38
CA GLU A 64 -4.67 38.07 -2.25
C GLU A 64 -3.90 37.03 -3.07
N TYR A 65 -3.47 35.95 -2.39
CA TYR A 65 -2.81 34.82 -3.04
C TYR A 65 -3.70 34.15 -4.11
N GLN A 66 -5.00 33.95 -3.83
CA GLN A 66 -5.94 33.42 -4.83
C GLN A 66 -6.11 34.34 -6.02
N ALA A 67 -6.16 35.66 -5.80
CA ALA A 67 -6.26 36.64 -6.87
C ALA A 67 -4.99 36.62 -7.77
N GLU A 68 -3.81 36.41 -7.20
CA GLU A 68 -2.57 36.23 -7.96
C GLU A 68 -2.56 34.91 -8.74
N MET A 69 -3.03 33.82 -8.14
CA MET A 69 -3.11 32.49 -8.76
C MET A 69 -4.17 32.41 -9.87
N SER A 70 -5.11 33.36 -9.94
CA SER A 70 -6.07 33.45 -11.06
C SER A 70 -5.48 34.08 -12.33
N LYS A 71 -4.24 34.59 -12.26
CA LYS A 71 -3.50 34.98 -13.46
C LYS A 71 -3.16 33.75 -14.31
N PRO A 72 -3.16 33.83 -15.65
CA PRO A 72 -2.90 32.67 -16.50
C PRO A 72 -1.56 32.00 -16.10
N LEU A 73 -1.65 30.73 -15.74
CA LEU A 73 -0.50 29.93 -15.32
C LEU A 73 0.46 29.74 -16.52
N VAL A 74 1.71 30.08 -16.30
CA VAL A 74 2.77 29.58 -17.17
C VAL A 74 2.90 28.08 -16.85
N HIS A 75 2.53 27.22 -17.80
CA HIS A 75 2.67 25.78 -17.63
C HIS A 75 4.16 25.43 -17.57
N SER A 76 4.58 24.92 -16.43
CA SER A 76 5.91 24.37 -16.26
C SER A 76 6.07 23.14 -17.15
N SER A 77 7.21 22.98 -17.80
CA SER A 77 7.51 21.77 -18.58
C SER A 77 7.57 20.54 -17.66
N SER A 78 7.30 19.36 -18.22
CA SER A 78 7.42 18.08 -17.49
C SER A 78 8.81 17.88 -16.89
N GLN A 79 9.85 18.47 -17.50
CA GLN A 79 11.23 18.46 -17.01
C GLN A 79 11.38 19.23 -15.70
N VAL A 80 10.70 20.38 -15.55
CA VAL A 80 10.71 21.16 -14.30
C VAL A 80 10.03 20.39 -13.18
N HIS A 81 8.89 19.74 -13.45
CA HIS A 81 8.22 18.89 -12.45
C HIS A 81 9.08 17.70 -12.02
N THR A 82 9.77 17.06 -12.98
CA THR A 82 10.69 15.97 -12.68
C THR A 82 11.87 16.47 -11.83
N MET A 83 12.44 17.60 -12.20
CA MET A 83 13.58 18.20 -11.50
C MET A 83 13.19 18.63 -10.07
N ILE A 84 12.05 19.30 -9.88
CA ILE A 84 11.55 19.68 -8.56
C ILE A 84 11.37 18.41 -7.69
N ARG A 85 10.76 17.37 -8.24
CA ARG A 85 10.56 16.10 -7.53
C ARG A 85 11.88 15.44 -7.12
N GLU A 86 12.87 15.41 -8.01
CA GLU A 86 14.18 14.83 -7.70
C GLU A 86 14.93 15.61 -6.62
N TYR A 87 14.94 16.95 -6.70
CA TYR A 87 15.55 17.79 -5.67
C TYR A 87 14.81 17.71 -4.33
N THR A 88 13.49 17.69 -4.34
CA THR A 88 12.70 17.50 -3.13
C THR A 88 13.01 16.15 -2.48
N ASN A 89 13.13 15.09 -3.28
CA ASN A 89 13.51 13.76 -2.78
C ASN A 89 14.94 13.73 -2.21
N GLN A 90 15.89 14.46 -2.81
CA GLN A 90 17.26 14.58 -2.30
C GLN A 90 17.33 15.38 -1.00
N GLU A 91 16.57 16.47 -0.89
CA GLU A 91 16.52 17.30 0.33
C GLU A 91 15.84 16.55 1.47
N VAL A 92 14.74 15.83 1.19
CA VAL A 92 14.09 14.91 2.13
C VAL A 92 15.07 13.82 2.57
N ALA A 93 15.85 13.24 1.67
CA ALA A 93 16.86 12.24 2.02
C ALA A 93 17.95 12.82 2.98
N ARG A 94 18.37 14.07 2.77
CA ARG A 94 19.37 14.74 3.59
C ARG A 94 18.86 15.10 4.99
N ILE A 95 17.62 15.57 5.11
CA ILE A 95 16.98 15.87 6.39
C ILE A 95 16.77 14.59 7.22
N LEU A 96 16.60 13.44 6.53
CA LEU A 96 16.38 12.14 7.15
C LEU A 96 17.62 11.56 7.85
N GLU A 97 18.82 12.00 7.48
CA GLU A 97 20.05 11.58 8.13
C GLU A 97 20.29 12.31 9.47
N GLU A 98 19.55 13.39 9.75
CA GLU A 98 19.80 14.27 10.91
C GLU A 98 18.83 14.10 12.10
N GLU A 99 17.69 13.35 11.98
CA GLU A 99 16.73 13.19 13.08
C GLU A 99 16.53 11.72 13.52
N GLU A 100 17.33 11.25 14.46
CA GLU A 100 17.05 10.08 15.30
C GLU A 100 15.97 10.41 16.33
N GLY A 101 14.70 10.36 15.96
CA GLY A 101 13.62 10.59 16.92
C GLY A 101 12.25 10.07 16.48
N SER A 102 11.74 9.07 17.18
CA SER A 102 10.37 8.51 17.17
C SER A 102 9.64 8.54 15.82
N GLN A 103 10.14 7.77 14.88
CA GLN A 103 9.62 7.70 13.52
C GLN A 103 8.27 6.96 13.45
N VAL A 104 7.40 7.44 12.58
CA VAL A 104 6.08 6.86 12.32
C VAL A 104 6.22 5.69 11.34
N LYS A 105 5.58 4.57 11.64
CA LYS A 105 5.52 3.40 10.76
C LYS A 105 4.33 3.52 9.81
N LEU A 106 4.52 3.09 8.57
CA LEU A 106 3.47 2.86 7.59
C LEU A 106 3.38 1.34 7.37
N VAL A 107 2.29 0.73 7.81
CA VAL A 107 2.12 -0.72 7.79
C VAL A 107 1.03 -1.09 6.80
N PRO A 108 1.35 -1.87 5.75
CA PRO A 108 0.38 -2.35 4.79
C PRO A 108 -0.41 -3.54 5.35
N ALA A 109 -1.63 -3.70 4.84
CA ALA A 109 -2.40 -4.93 4.95
C ALA A 109 -2.89 -5.33 3.56
N VAL A 110 -2.76 -6.61 3.21
CA VAL A 110 -3.20 -7.15 1.93
C VAL A 110 -4.60 -7.73 2.09
N ILE A 111 -5.51 -7.37 1.20
CA ILE A 111 -6.85 -7.94 1.11
C ILE A 111 -6.92 -8.80 -0.14
N LEU A 112 -7.23 -10.08 0.05
CA LEU A 112 -7.40 -11.04 -1.03
C LEU A 112 -8.89 -11.32 -1.25
N ASN A 113 -9.39 -10.97 -2.43
CA ASN A 113 -10.75 -11.28 -2.84
C ASN A 113 -10.74 -11.97 -4.20
N GLY A 114 -10.70 -13.29 -4.18
CA GLY A 114 -10.53 -14.09 -5.38
C GLY A 114 -9.18 -13.79 -6.05
N ARG A 115 -9.23 -13.18 -7.24
CA ARG A 115 -8.00 -12.77 -7.99
C ARG A 115 -7.62 -11.32 -7.76
N ASP A 116 -8.47 -10.55 -7.08
CA ASP A 116 -8.18 -9.15 -6.74
C ASP A 116 -7.30 -9.08 -5.48
N VAL A 117 -6.28 -8.24 -5.57
CA VAL A 117 -5.34 -7.97 -4.48
C VAL A 117 -5.39 -6.48 -4.20
N ARG A 118 -5.79 -6.12 -3.00
CA ARG A 118 -5.92 -4.72 -2.57
C ARG A 118 -5.03 -4.45 -1.38
N LEU A 119 -4.61 -3.22 -1.22
CA LEU A 119 -3.83 -2.75 -0.07
C LEU A 119 -4.64 -1.77 0.76
N GLU A 120 -4.67 -2.00 2.06
CA GLU A 120 -4.98 -1.00 3.09
C GLU A 120 -3.70 -0.62 3.81
N PHE A 121 -3.71 0.54 4.48
CA PHE A 121 -2.56 0.99 5.26
C PHE A 121 -2.97 1.45 6.64
N LYS A 122 -2.07 1.24 7.59
CA LYS A 122 -2.14 1.79 8.95
C LYS A 122 -0.91 2.65 9.18
N VAL A 123 -1.07 3.70 9.94
CA VAL A 123 0.01 4.63 10.31
C VAL A 123 0.06 4.78 11.82
N GLY A 124 1.25 4.84 12.39
CA GLY A 124 1.39 4.98 13.84
C GLY A 124 2.80 4.71 14.35
N ARG A 125 2.97 4.81 15.66
CA ARG A 125 4.20 4.45 16.38
C ARG A 125 3.99 3.13 17.10
N GLU A 126 3.46 3.17 18.31
CA GLU A 126 3.04 1.99 19.08
C GLU A 126 1.61 1.59 18.71
N LYS A 127 0.70 2.57 18.69
CA LYS A 127 -0.69 2.38 18.29
C LYS A 127 -0.88 2.73 16.83
N MET A 128 -1.51 1.81 16.09
CA MET A 128 -1.72 1.95 14.66
C MET A 128 -3.12 2.45 14.34
N TYR A 129 -3.21 3.41 13.44
CA TYR A 129 -4.45 4.03 12.96
C TYR A 129 -4.65 3.72 11.49
N ALA A 130 -5.86 3.32 11.10
CA ALA A 130 -6.17 3.07 9.71
C ALA A 130 -6.14 4.37 8.89
N VAL A 131 -5.47 4.35 7.75
CA VAL A 131 -5.54 5.42 6.76
C VAL A 131 -6.86 5.26 6.01
N ARG A 132 -7.81 6.18 6.26
CA ARG A 132 -9.17 6.08 5.71
C ARG A 132 -9.28 6.57 4.28
N ASP A 133 -8.38 7.46 3.89
CA ASP A 133 -8.31 8.06 2.56
C ASP A 133 -6.84 8.12 2.12
N LEU A 134 -6.49 7.26 1.19
CA LEU A 134 -5.12 7.13 0.69
C LEU A 134 -4.72 8.27 -0.26
N ALA A 135 -5.68 8.86 -0.97
CA ALA A 135 -5.41 10.03 -1.79
C ALA A 135 -5.10 11.25 -0.92
N ALA A 136 -5.95 11.52 0.08
CA ALA A 136 -5.70 12.60 1.04
C ALA A 136 -4.41 12.39 1.86
N PHE A 137 -4.07 11.14 2.18
CA PHE A 137 -2.79 10.80 2.81
C PHE A 137 -1.61 11.17 1.91
N SER A 138 -1.66 10.80 0.64
CA SER A 138 -0.59 11.11 -0.34
C SER A 138 -0.46 12.61 -0.57
N ASP A 139 -1.57 13.33 -0.66
CA ASP A 139 -1.57 14.79 -0.76
C ASP A 139 -0.94 15.42 0.48
N ALA A 140 -1.27 14.90 1.67
CA ALA A 140 -0.66 15.34 2.92
C ALA A 140 0.86 15.13 2.95
N VAL A 141 1.33 13.98 2.44
CA VAL A 141 2.78 13.70 2.31
C VAL A 141 3.44 14.64 1.31
N ALA A 142 2.80 14.91 0.17
CA ALA A 142 3.36 15.76 -0.88
C ALA A 142 3.61 17.20 -0.40
N VAL A 143 2.79 17.70 0.54
CA VAL A 143 2.90 19.09 1.05
C VAL A 143 3.40 19.17 2.49
N GLY A 144 3.76 18.05 3.11
CA GLY A 144 4.22 18.00 4.51
C GLY A 144 3.15 18.43 5.52
N ALA A 145 1.86 18.18 5.22
CA ALA A 145 0.75 18.65 6.05
C ALA A 145 0.76 18.03 7.46
N TYR A 146 0.31 18.81 8.43
CA TYR A 146 0.03 18.30 9.77
C TYR A 146 -1.33 17.61 9.79
N VAL A 147 -1.40 16.33 10.18
CA VAL A 147 -2.64 15.55 10.24
C VAL A 147 -2.75 14.85 11.58
N GLU A 148 -3.98 14.83 12.12
CA GLU A 148 -4.35 14.16 13.37
C GLU A 148 -5.14 12.89 13.04
N TYR A 149 -4.67 11.74 13.56
CA TYR A 149 -5.32 10.43 13.41
C TYR A 149 -6.16 10.06 14.63
N GLY A 150 -6.00 10.78 15.72
CA GLY A 150 -6.69 10.59 16.98
C GLY A 150 -5.96 11.31 18.12
N LYS A 151 -6.33 11.05 19.37
CA LYS A 151 -5.76 11.76 20.51
C LYS A 151 -4.25 11.56 20.71
N GLU A 152 -3.70 10.43 20.22
CA GLU A 152 -2.32 10.01 20.52
C GLU A 152 -1.39 10.07 19.29
N LEU A 153 -1.90 10.39 18.11
CA LEU A 153 -1.08 10.47 16.90
C LEU A 153 -1.44 11.70 16.08
N ALA A 154 -0.54 12.64 16.06
CA ALA A 154 -0.58 13.80 15.19
C ALA A 154 0.85 14.16 14.80
N PHE A 155 1.11 14.42 13.50
CA PHE A 155 2.45 14.72 13.02
C PHE A 155 2.41 15.40 11.65
N HIS A 156 3.53 16.03 11.28
CA HIS A 156 3.75 16.53 9.93
C HIS A 156 4.09 15.36 9.01
N HIS A 157 3.39 15.24 7.87
CA HIS A 157 3.59 14.19 6.87
C HIS A 157 4.81 14.46 6.00
N GLN A 158 5.94 14.78 6.62
CA GLN A 158 7.21 14.86 5.92
C GLN A 158 7.82 13.48 5.77
N GLY A 159 8.58 13.25 4.70
CA GLY A 159 9.28 11.97 4.52
C GLY A 159 10.18 11.60 5.71
N SER A 160 10.76 12.59 6.39
CA SER A 160 11.55 12.46 7.63
C SER A 160 10.77 11.94 8.84
N SER A 161 9.46 12.13 8.85
CA SER A 161 8.60 11.66 9.95
C SER A 161 8.34 10.15 9.89
N PHE A 162 8.61 9.51 8.76
CA PHE A 162 8.40 8.07 8.58
C PHE A 162 9.71 7.29 8.76
N CYS A 163 9.60 6.06 9.27
CA CYS A 163 10.75 5.18 9.39
C CYS A 163 11.41 4.90 8.03
N PRO A 164 12.74 4.71 7.96
CA PRO A 164 13.45 4.48 6.70
C PRO A 164 12.90 3.31 5.89
N GLU A 165 12.47 2.25 6.58
CA GLU A 165 11.91 1.03 5.99
C GLU A 165 10.58 1.30 5.29
N CYS A 166 9.90 2.41 5.63
CA CYS A 166 8.62 2.78 5.05
C CYS A 166 8.73 3.57 3.73
N ARG A 167 9.93 4.04 3.37
CA ARG A 167 10.13 4.93 2.20
C ARG A 167 9.66 4.31 0.89
N GLY A 168 9.99 3.04 0.66
CA GLY A 168 9.56 2.33 -0.53
C GLY A 168 8.05 2.21 -0.62
N LEU A 169 7.39 1.92 0.50
CA LEU A 169 5.93 1.85 0.57
C LEU A 169 5.29 3.23 0.39
N LEU A 170 5.87 4.26 0.99
CA LEU A 170 5.38 5.63 0.85
C LEU A 170 5.41 6.10 -0.61
N SER A 171 6.53 5.90 -1.29
CA SER A 171 6.67 6.20 -2.72
C SER A 171 5.70 5.41 -3.58
N LEU A 172 5.45 4.14 -3.23
CA LEU A 172 4.49 3.31 -3.95
C LEU A 172 3.06 3.83 -3.77
N VAL A 173 2.65 4.16 -2.54
CA VAL A 173 1.31 4.72 -2.26
C VAL A 173 1.10 6.01 -3.04
N MET A 174 2.04 6.93 -2.98
CA MET A 174 1.96 8.20 -3.72
C MET A 174 1.80 7.98 -5.24
N ALA A 175 2.58 7.06 -5.81
CA ALA A 175 2.49 6.74 -7.24
C ALA A 175 1.16 6.07 -7.63
N LEU A 176 0.56 5.27 -6.72
CA LEU A 176 -0.69 4.56 -6.99
C LEU A 176 -1.93 5.42 -6.78
N THR A 177 -1.83 6.50 -6.00
CA THR A 177 -2.95 7.39 -5.68
C THR A 177 -2.94 8.68 -6.49
N GLU A 178 -1.90 8.92 -7.30
CA GLU A 178 -1.81 10.10 -8.15
C GLU A 178 -3.03 10.24 -9.06
N GLY A 179 -3.78 11.35 -8.94
CA GLY A 179 -4.99 11.62 -9.72
C GLY A 179 -6.20 10.73 -9.37
N GLN A 180 -6.11 9.92 -8.33
CA GLN A 180 -7.21 9.07 -7.88
C GLN A 180 -8.18 9.83 -6.97
N LYS A 181 -9.42 9.33 -6.94
CA LYS A 181 -10.42 9.79 -5.96
C LYS A 181 -10.13 9.23 -4.57
N SER A 182 -10.75 9.83 -3.56
CA SER A 182 -10.77 9.30 -2.19
C SER A 182 -11.09 7.80 -2.16
N GLN A 183 -10.19 7.02 -1.57
CA GLN A 183 -10.34 5.58 -1.45
C GLN A 183 -9.59 5.06 -0.22
N ARG A 184 -10.17 4.06 0.43
CA ARG A 184 -9.60 3.44 1.62
C ARG A 184 -8.55 2.40 1.29
N ASP A 185 -8.70 1.74 0.16
CA ASP A 185 -7.82 0.68 -0.32
C ASP A 185 -7.49 0.86 -1.80
N ILE A 186 -6.40 0.27 -2.25
CA ILE A 186 -5.91 0.36 -3.63
C ILE A 186 -5.88 -1.01 -4.24
N SER A 187 -6.57 -1.21 -5.37
CA SER A 187 -6.44 -2.45 -6.15
C SER A 187 -5.13 -2.47 -6.92
N LEU A 188 -4.39 -3.57 -6.80
CA LEU A 188 -3.08 -3.73 -7.43
C LEU A 188 -3.17 -4.45 -8.77
N SER A 189 -2.71 -3.80 -9.84
CA SER A 189 -2.38 -4.47 -11.09
C SER A 189 -1.29 -5.53 -10.86
N ARG A 190 -1.11 -6.47 -11.80
CA ARG A 190 -0.06 -7.49 -11.71
C ARG A 190 1.33 -6.89 -11.52
N MET A 191 1.66 -5.84 -12.26
CA MET A 191 2.92 -5.11 -12.14
C MET A 191 3.08 -4.46 -10.76
N ASN A 192 2.04 -3.82 -10.25
CA ASN A 192 2.08 -3.16 -8.95
C ASN A 192 2.15 -4.14 -7.77
N ARG A 193 1.67 -5.38 -7.93
CA ARG A 193 1.89 -6.46 -6.96
C ARG A 193 3.38 -6.77 -6.81
N GLU A 194 4.11 -6.89 -7.91
CA GLU A 194 5.56 -7.13 -7.87
C GLU A 194 6.29 -5.97 -7.20
N ARG A 195 6.00 -4.74 -7.62
CA ARG A 195 6.59 -3.54 -7.01
C ARG A 195 6.33 -3.46 -5.51
N PHE A 196 5.11 -3.81 -5.07
CA PHE A 196 4.78 -3.84 -3.65
C PHE A 196 5.66 -4.82 -2.88
N PHE A 197 5.80 -6.08 -3.34
CA PHE A 197 6.62 -7.08 -2.66
C PHE A 197 8.13 -6.85 -2.81
N GLU A 198 8.56 -6.05 -3.78
CA GLU A 198 9.95 -5.60 -3.90
C GLU A 198 10.31 -4.57 -2.83
N VAL A 199 9.42 -3.59 -2.59
CA VAL A 199 9.64 -2.52 -1.61
C VAL A 199 9.27 -2.92 -0.19
N LEU A 200 8.55 -4.02 0.00
CA LEU A 200 8.16 -4.53 1.32
C LEU A 200 9.39 -5.06 2.06
N GLN A 201 9.75 -4.41 3.16
CA GLN A 201 10.87 -4.80 4.03
C GLN A 201 10.43 -5.57 5.27
N GLN A 202 9.12 -5.57 5.57
CA GLN A 202 8.56 -6.24 6.73
C GLN A 202 8.58 -7.75 6.56
N GLU A 203 8.98 -8.48 7.60
CA GLU A 203 8.98 -9.94 7.63
C GLU A 203 7.58 -10.52 7.85
N GLU A 204 6.68 -9.76 8.46
CA GLU A 204 5.29 -10.14 8.70
C GLU A 204 4.33 -9.18 8.03
N LEU A 205 3.26 -9.71 7.49
CA LEU A 205 2.25 -8.98 6.76
C LEU A 205 0.85 -9.40 7.20
N GLU A 206 0.01 -8.43 7.54
CA GLU A 206 -1.42 -8.68 7.76
C GLU A 206 -2.08 -8.99 6.43
N VAL A 207 -2.70 -10.16 6.32
CA VAL A 207 -3.42 -10.60 5.12
C VAL A 207 -4.85 -10.94 5.49
N GLN A 208 -5.80 -10.30 4.83
CA GLN A 208 -7.20 -10.67 4.88
C GLN A 208 -7.49 -11.68 3.78
N LEU A 209 -7.81 -12.90 4.18
CA LEU A 209 -8.16 -14.01 3.30
C LEU A 209 -9.60 -13.89 2.78
N PRO A 210 -9.95 -14.61 1.69
CA PRO A 210 -11.34 -14.76 1.27
C PRO A 210 -12.22 -15.26 2.43
N GLY A 211 -13.33 -14.57 2.68
CA GLY A 211 -14.17 -14.81 3.87
C GLY A 211 -13.93 -13.83 5.02
N GLY A 212 -13.00 -12.89 4.88
CA GLY A 212 -12.80 -11.79 5.82
C GLY A 212 -11.88 -12.11 7.02
N ILE A 213 -11.32 -13.31 7.07
CA ILE A 213 -10.38 -13.71 8.14
C ILE A 213 -9.06 -12.97 7.94
N ARG A 214 -8.59 -12.26 8.98
CA ARG A 214 -7.29 -11.58 9.00
C ARG A 214 -6.27 -12.42 9.76
N SER A 215 -5.09 -12.57 9.19
CA SER A 215 -3.98 -13.31 9.76
C SER A 215 -2.67 -12.56 9.55
N GLN A 216 -1.75 -12.65 10.51
CA GLN A 216 -0.36 -12.24 10.32
C GLN A 216 0.40 -13.39 9.69
N LEU A 217 0.97 -13.16 8.53
CA LEU A 217 1.71 -14.16 7.76
C LEU A 217 3.17 -13.76 7.65
N LYS A 218 4.07 -14.73 7.79
CA LYS A 218 5.49 -14.53 7.53
C LYS A 218 5.72 -14.43 6.01
N VAL A 219 6.32 -13.34 5.57
CA VAL A 219 6.68 -13.13 4.16
C VAL A 219 8.02 -13.82 3.89
N GLN A 220 8.03 -14.76 2.95
CA GLN A 220 9.24 -15.48 2.57
C GLN A 220 9.52 -15.32 1.08
N LYS A 221 10.71 -14.87 0.74
CA LYS A 221 11.23 -14.81 -0.65
C LYS A 221 11.88 -16.18 -0.99
N LYS A 222 11.04 -17.22 -1.09
CA LYS A 222 11.47 -18.61 -1.24
C LYS A 222 10.46 -19.40 -2.07
N ASP A 223 10.94 -20.34 -2.86
CA ASP A 223 10.10 -21.28 -3.61
C ASP A 223 9.69 -22.44 -2.70
N PRO A 224 8.39 -22.64 -2.46
CA PRO A 224 7.94 -23.81 -1.73
C PRO A 224 7.94 -25.04 -2.63
N LYS A 225 7.97 -26.23 -2.03
CA LYS A 225 7.73 -27.49 -2.75
C LYS A 225 6.24 -27.80 -2.79
N LEU A 226 5.70 -27.97 -3.98
CA LEU A 226 4.33 -28.44 -4.17
C LEU A 226 4.21 -29.90 -3.75
N VAL A 227 3.27 -30.23 -2.90
CA VAL A 227 2.97 -31.62 -2.52
C VAL A 227 1.82 -32.12 -3.39
N ILE A 228 2.14 -32.98 -4.34
CA ILE A 228 1.20 -33.46 -5.34
C ILE A 228 1.04 -34.98 -5.16
N ARG A 229 -0.19 -35.40 -4.85
CA ARG A 229 -0.57 -36.81 -4.81
C ARG A 229 -1.14 -37.23 -6.15
N ILE A 230 -0.62 -38.33 -6.71
CA ILE A 230 -1.11 -38.91 -7.97
C ILE A 230 -1.75 -40.27 -7.65
N ARG A 231 -3.00 -40.47 -8.06
CA ARG A 231 -3.72 -41.71 -7.83
C ARG A 231 -4.49 -42.15 -9.08
N ARG A 232 -4.84 -43.44 -9.13
CA ARG A 232 -5.75 -43.93 -10.16
C ARG A 232 -7.15 -43.30 -10.02
N TYR A 233 -7.73 -42.95 -11.15
CA TYR A 233 -9.06 -42.39 -11.22
C TYR A 233 -9.89 -43.10 -12.28
N GLY A 234 -11.04 -43.65 -11.88
CA GLY A 234 -11.87 -44.44 -12.78
C GLY A 234 -11.15 -45.72 -13.24
N ARG A 235 -11.46 -46.14 -14.47
CA ARG A 235 -10.97 -47.38 -15.04
C ARG A 235 -9.55 -47.27 -15.60
N ASP A 236 -9.23 -46.14 -16.21
CA ASP A 236 -8.03 -45.94 -17.02
C ASP A 236 -7.44 -44.53 -16.90
N GLY A 237 -7.94 -43.71 -15.96
CA GLY A 237 -7.49 -42.34 -15.71
C GLY A 237 -6.58 -42.21 -14.50
N VAL A 238 -6.07 -41.01 -14.35
CA VAL A 238 -5.32 -40.54 -13.18
C VAL A 238 -5.88 -39.23 -12.65
N GLU A 239 -5.78 -39.06 -11.36
CA GLU A 239 -6.07 -37.81 -10.68
C GLU A 239 -4.82 -37.29 -9.97
N ALA A 240 -4.48 -36.03 -10.19
CA ALA A 240 -3.45 -35.33 -9.45
C ALA A 240 -4.11 -34.34 -8.48
N VAL A 241 -3.80 -34.45 -7.21
CA VAL A 241 -4.32 -33.61 -6.12
C VAL A 241 -3.17 -32.80 -5.54
N LEU A 242 -3.34 -31.48 -5.44
CA LEU A 242 -2.45 -30.61 -4.69
C LEU A 242 -2.84 -30.67 -3.22
N GLU A 243 -2.07 -31.41 -2.42
CA GLU A 243 -2.31 -31.51 -0.97
C GLU A 243 -1.89 -30.25 -0.21
N GLY A 244 -0.94 -29.51 -0.77
CA GLY A 244 -0.42 -28.30 -0.17
C GLY A 244 0.96 -27.95 -0.65
N VAL A 245 1.67 -27.22 0.18
CA VAL A 245 3.06 -26.82 -0.05
C VAL A 245 3.91 -27.06 1.20
N ARG A 246 5.21 -27.28 1.00
CA ARG A 246 6.21 -27.25 2.07
C ARG A 246 7.17 -26.10 1.84
N THR A 247 7.32 -25.26 2.84
CA THR A 247 8.26 -24.14 2.81
C THR A 247 9.67 -24.56 3.23
N ASP A 248 9.79 -25.63 4.03
CA ASP A 248 11.04 -26.21 4.50
C ASP A 248 11.08 -27.71 4.20
N GLU A 249 12.27 -28.30 4.02
CA GLU A 249 12.42 -29.72 3.64
C GLU A 249 11.85 -30.68 4.68
N GLU A 250 12.00 -30.36 5.97
CA GLU A 250 11.49 -31.15 7.10
C GLU A 250 10.14 -30.61 7.64
N GLY A 251 9.59 -29.55 7.02
CA GLY A 251 8.37 -28.90 7.47
C GLY A 251 7.09 -29.67 7.13
N ASP A 252 6.03 -29.36 7.88
CA ASP A 252 4.69 -29.88 7.61
C ASP A 252 4.17 -29.40 6.26
N THR A 253 3.28 -30.20 5.67
CA THR A 253 2.55 -29.78 4.48
C THR A 253 1.45 -28.78 4.86
N GLU A 254 1.57 -27.56 4.38
CA GLU A 254 0.59 -26.50 4.62
C GLU A 254 -0.39 -26.39 3.45
N GLN A 255 -1.67 -26.26 3.77
CA GLN A 255 -2.70 -26.08 2.74
C GLN A 255 -2.55 -24.72 2.06
N VAL A 256 -2.72 -24.68 0.75
CA VAL A 256 -2.80 -23.43 -0.03
C VAL A 256 -4.16 -22.80 0.20
N LEU A 257 -4.19 -21.62 0.83
CA LEU A 257 -5.40 -20.86 1.11
C LEU A 257 -5.74 -19.87 0.01
N ALA A 258 -4.72 -19.30 -0.61
CA ALA A 258 -4.88 -18.38 -1.72
C ALA A 258 -3.65 -18.43 -2.64
N PHE A 259 -3.88 -18.03 -3.87
CA PHE A 259 -2.87 -17.92 -4.90
C PHE A 259 -3.19 -16.70 -5.78
N PHE A 260 -2.17 -15.90 -6.07
CA PHE A 260 -2.32 -14.78 -7.00
C PHE A 260 -1.04 -14.55 -7.81
N ARG A 261 -1.18 -13.84 -8.93
CA ARG A 261 -0.08 -13.56 -9.86
C ARG A 261 0.31 -12.09 -9.84
N GLY A 262 1.63 -11.84 -9.87
CA GLY A 262 2.23 -10.64 -10.38
C GLY A 262 2.37 -10.70 -11.90
N GLU A 263 3.26 -9.91 -12.46
CA GLU A 263 3.58 -9.92 -13.89
C GLU A 263 4.42 -11.15 -14.25
N ARG A 264 5.47 -11.40 -13.50
CA ARG A 264 6.45 -12.49 -13.70
C ARG A 264 6.48 -13.50 -12.57
N ARG A 265 5.96 -13.15 -11.40
CA ARG A 265 6.01 -13.94 -10.17
C ARG A 265 4.64 -14.39 -9.73
N ILE A 266 4.61 -15.45 -8.95
CA ILE A 266 3.44 -15.91 -8.25
C ILE A 266 3.65 -15.81 -6.74
N TYR A 267 2.53 -15.72 -6.04
CA TYR A 267 2.47 -15.61 -4.60
C TYR A 267 1.53 -16.68 -4.08
N ILE A 268 2.03 -17.47 -3.13
CA ILE A 268 1.27 -18.57 -2.52
C ILE A 268 1.05 -18.24 -1.05
N VAL A 269 -0.19 -18.31 -0.62
CA VAL A 269 -0.60 -18.00 0.75
C VAL A 269 -1.04 -19.28 1.43
N THR A 270 -0.44 -19.57 2.57
CA THR A 270 -0.82 -20.65 3.49
C THR A 270 -1.37 -20.08 4.80
N GLY A 271 -1.64 -20.93 5.78
CA GLY A 271 -2.10 -20.48 7.10
C GLY A 271 -1.06 -19.68 7.90
N LYS A 272 0.23 -19.81 7.56
CA LYS A 272 1.33 -19.20 8.32
C LYS A 272 2.24 -18.31 7.47
N THR A 273 2.27 -18.54 6.14
CA THR A 273 3.30 -17.98 5.27
C THR A 273 2.72 -17.40 3.99
N LEU A 274 3.32 -16.33 3.52
CA LEU A 274 3.16 -15.80 2.16
C LEU A 274 4.49 -15.98 1.43
N CYS A 275 4.53 -16.90 0.46
CA CYS A 275 5.70 -17.16 -0.36
C CYS A 275 5.72 -16.25 -1.59
N CYS A 276 6.76 -15.42 -1.71
CA CYS A 276 7.09 -14.67 -2.92
C CYS A 276 7.99 -15.54 -3.80
N CYS A 277 7.41 -16.24 -4.76
CA CYS A 277 8.12 -17.23 -5.55
C CYS A 277 9.08 -16.60 -6.57
N SER A 278 10.12 -17.34 -6.94
CA SER A 278 11.05 -16.96 -7.99
C SER A 278 10.36 -16.94 -9.38
N HIS A 279 11.01 -16.27 -10.34
CA HIS A 279 10.53 -16.27 -11.72
C HIS A 279 10.51 -17.68 -12.33
N HIS A 280 11.54 -18.48 -12.06
CA HIS A 280 11.67 -19.86 -12.59
C HIS A 280 10.53 -20.76 -12.05
N PHE A 281 10.30 -20.72 -10.73
CA PHE A 281 9.19 -21.46 -10.13
C PHE A 281 7.86 -20.99 -10.73
N SER A 282 7.66 -19.68 -10.88
CA SER A 282 6.44 -19.08 -11.40
C SER A 282 6.15 -19.48 -12.85
N GLN A 283 7.19 -19.60 -13.66
CA GLN A 283 7.10 -20.12 -15.02
C GLN A 283 6.70 -21.61 -15.04
N ALA A 284 7.34 -22.42 -14.21
CA ALA A 284 7.09 -23.86 -14.15
C ALA A 284 5.72 -24.19 -13.56
N ALA A 285 5.36 -23.59 -12.43
CA ALA A 285 4.19 -23.97 -11.62
C ALA A 285 2.96 -23.08 -11.84
N GLY A 286 3.11 -21.90 -12.43
CA GLY A 286 2.05 -20.90 -12.48
C GLY A 286 0.79 -21.38 -13.19
N THR A 287 0.93 -22.01 -14.36
CA THR A 287 -0.23 -22.54 -15.12
C THR A 287 -0.90 -23.71 -14.39
N PHE A 288 -0.10 -24.61 -13.80
CA PHE A 288 -0.62 -25.71 -13.01
C PHE A 288 -1.43 -25.21 -11.81
N LEU A 289 -0.86 -24.30 -11.01
CA LEU A 289 -1.56 -23.72 -9.88
C LEU A 289 -2.82 -22.96 -10.28
N GLU A 290 -2.78 -22.23 -11.39
CA GLU A 290 -3.94 -21.49 -11.88
C GLU A 290 -5.11 -22.41 -12.26
N GLN A 291 -4.83 -23.56 -12.83
CA GLN A 291 -5.86 -24.54 -13.22
C GLN A 291 -6.35 -25.35 -12.01
N ILE A 292 -5.42 -25.86 -11.19
CA ILE A 292 -5.80 -26.74 -10.07
C ILE A 292 -6.53 -26.00 -8.94
N THR A 293 -6.32 -24.67 -8.81
CA THR A 293 -7.02 -23.85 -7.81
C THR A 293 -8.33 -23.23 -8.30
N LYS A 294 -8.63 -23.36 -9.60
CA LYS A 294 -9.75 -22.64 -10.26
C LYS A 294 -11.12 -22.98 -9.66
N GLU A 295 -11.35 -24.23 -9.36
CA GLU A 295 -12.64 -24.74 -8.85
C GLU A 295 -12.62 -24.99 -7.33
N ARG A 296 -11.56 -24.58 -6.63
CA ARG A 296 -11.33 -24.84 -5.20
C ARG A 296 -11.30 -26.33 -4.84
N GLU A 297 -11.20 -27.21 -5.82
CA GLU A 297 -11.12 -28.64 -5.60
C GLU A 297 -9.67 -29.14 -5.45
N TYR A 298 -8.71 -28.31 -5.85
CA TYR A 298 -7.26 -28.60 -5.78
C TYR A 298 -6.87 -29.93 -6.45
N ARG A 299 -7.63 -30.35 -7.48
CA ARG A 299 -7.41 -31.58 -8.22
C ARG A 299 -7.64 -31.38 -9.72
N ILE A 300 -6.95 -32.18 -10.51
CA ILE A 300 -7.15 -32.33 -11.96
C ILE A 300 -7.22 -33.79 -12.31
N GLN A 301 -7.99 -34.13 -13.32
CA GLN A 301 -8.20 -35.50 -13.78
C GLN A 301 -7.80 -35.61 -15.24
N ALA A 302 -7.13 -36.69 -15.60
CA ALA A 302 -6.75 -36.99 -16.97
C ALA A 302 -7.13 -38.42 -17.35
N GLY A 303 -7.75 -38.55 -18.51
CA GLY A 303 -8.05 -39.87 -19.14
C GLY A 303 -6.80 -40.48 -19.78
N ALA A 304 -6.87 -41.76 -20.12
CA ALA A 304 -5.73 -42.54 -20.63
C ALA A 304 -4.96 -41.86 -21.79
N LYS A 305 -5.68 -41.20 -22.70
CA LYS A 305 -5.07 -40.54 -23.87
C LYS A 305 -4.19 -39.34 -23.50
N ASP A 306 -4.51 -38.63 -22.40
CA ASP A 306 -3.83 -37.39 -21.99
C ASP A 306 -2.73 -37.65 -20.96
N ILE A 307 -2.68 -38.83 -20.32
CA ILE A 307 -1.70 -39.17 -19.29
C ILE A 307 -0.25 -38.97 -19.77
N PRO A 308 0.16 -39.46 -20.97
CA PRO A 308 1.54 -39.28 -21.43
C PRO A 308 1.90 -37.79 -21.58
N LEU A 309 1.00 -36.97 -22.09
CA LEU A 309 1.23 -35.52 -22.26
C LEU A 309 1.24 -34.80 -20.92
N LEU A 310 0.34 -35.15 -19.99
CA LEU A 310 0.33 -34.63 -18.64
C LEU A 310 1.66 -34.91 -17.95
N TYR A 311 2.17 -36.14 -18.06
CA TYR A 311 3.46 -36.52 -17.46
C TYR A 311 4.62 -35.74 -18.10
N GLU A 312 4.77 -35.81 -19.42
CA GLU A 312 5.93 -35.23 -20.12
C GLU A 312 5.96 -33.69 -20.10
N ARG A 313 4.79 -33.04 -20.18
CA ARG A 313 4.70 -31.59 -20.30
C ARG A 313 4.50 -30.87 -18.96
N VAL A 314 3.80 -31.49 -18.02
CA VAL A 314 3.42 -30.85 -16.77
C VAL A 314 4.21 -31.43 -15.60
N LEU A 315 4.04 -32.73 -15.29
CA LEU A 315 4.63 -33.29 -14.07
C LEU A 315 6.15 -33.32 -14.12
N LYS A 316 6.75 -33.57 -15.28
CA LYS A 316 8.20 -33.52 -15.47
C LYS A 316 8.76 -32.11 -15.28
N THR A 317 8.07 -31.09 -15.74
CA THR A 317 8.42 -29.67 -15.53
C THR A 317 8.30 -29.28 -14.06
N LEU A 318 7.31 -29.81 -13.35
CA LEU A 318 7.10 -29.58 -11.93
C LEU A 318 8.04 -30.37 -11.01
N LYS A 319 8.65 -31.45 -11.49
CA LYS A 319 9.48 -32.35 -10.69
C LYS A 319 10.52 -31.65 -9.81
N PRO A 320 11.29 -30.64 -10.31
CA PRO A 320 12.25 -29.92 -9.47
C PRO A 320 11.62 -29.13 -8.32
N TYR A 321 10.34 -28.79 -8.44
CA TYR A 321 9.59 -27.91 -7.55
C TYR A 321 8.51 -28.63 -6.75
N SER A 322 8.47 -29.97 -6.79
CA SER A 322 7.41 -30.74 -6.16
C SER A 322 7.91 -31.98 -5.43
N ILE A 323 7.10 -32.44 -4.49
CA ILE A 323 7.17 -33.74 -3.83
C ILE A 323 5.97 -34.52 -4.39
N MET A 324 6.24 -35.58 -5.16
CA MET A 324 5.20 -36.41 -5.74
C MET A 324 4.98 -37.65 -4.86
N ILE A 325 3.74 -37.85 -4.42
CA ILE A 325 3.30 -38.97 -3.59
C ILE A 325 2.40 -39.86 -4.46
N GLN A 326 2.69 -41.15 -4.47
CA GLN A 326 1.88 -42.17 -5.18
C GLN A 326 0.93 -42.86 -4.23
#